data_2381138235d5f7488e6c92b8ceb48141
#
_entry.id   2381138235d5f7488e6c92b8ceb48141
#
_cell.length_a   1.000
_cell.length_b   1.000
_cell.length_c   1.000
_cell.angle_alpha   90.00
_cell.angle_beta   90.00
_cell.angle_gamma   90.00
#
_symmetry.space_group_name_H-M   'P 1'
#
loop_
_entity.id
_entity.type
_entity.pdbx_description
1 polymer ?
#
loop_
_entity_poly.entity_id
_entity_poly.type
_entity_poly.pdbx_seq_one_letter_code
_entity_poly.pdbx_strand_id
1 'polypeptide(L)'
;MHPTHYGRICPIETPEGPNIGLINSLSTYAKINKYGFIESPYKRVKEGFVQDKVEYLSAMEETKFTIAQANTKIDKNGKIVEELVSCRQNLNFLLAKPETIDYIDVSPKQLVSVAASLIPFLENDDANRALMGSNMMRQAVPLLKPEAPLAVSYTHLRAHET
;
A
#
# COMPACT_ATOMS: atom_id res chain seq x y z
N MET A 1 12.45 3.30 -8.98
CA MET A 1 12.19 3.49 -7.53
C MET A 1 13.07 2.57 -6.72
N HIS A 2 13.51 3.03 -5.55
CA HIS A 2 14.31 2.21 -4.65
C HIS A 2 13.40 1.33 -3.77
N PRO A 3 13.76 0.08 -3.45
CA PRO A 3 12.94 -0.81 -2.60
C PRO A 3 12.63 -0.25 -1.20
N THR A 4 13.45 0.65 -0.67
CA THR A 4 13.21 1.34 0.62
C THR A 4 12.01 2.28 0.60
N HIS A 5 11.47 2.61 -0.57
CA HIS A 5 10.26 3.42 -0.73
C HIS A 5 8.97 2.66 -0.39
N TYR A 6 9.04 1.34 -0.25
CA TYR A 6 7.88 0.50 0.08
C TYR A 6 7.19 0.97 1.37
N GLY A 7 5.90 1.27 1.27
CA GLY A 7 5.10 1.76 2.39
C GLY A 7 5.44 3.18 2.87
N ARG A 8 6.35 3.90 2.20
CA ARG A 8 6.81 5.26 2.57
C ARG A 8 6.48 6.29 1.52
N ILE A 9 6.82 6.01 0.27
CA ILE A 9 6.58 6.89 -0.88
C ILE A 9 5.71 6.16 -1.88
N CYS A 10 4.64 6.82 -2.33
CA CYS A 10 3.74 6.25 -3.33
C CYS A 10 4.47 6.02 -4.66
N PRO A 11 4.37 4.82 -5.26
CA PRO A 11 4.99 4.53 -6.55
C PRO A 11 4.22 5.11 -7.74
N ILE A 12 2.98 5.55 -7.55
CA ILE A 12 2.06 5.95 -8.62
C ILE A 12 1.92 7.48 -8.67
N GLU A 13 1.68 8.13 -7.53
CA GLU A 13 1.37 9.56 -7.48
C GLU A 13 2.63 10.40 -7.65
N THR A 14 2.81 10.92 -8.87
CA THR A 14 3.87 11.86 -9.23
C THR A 14 3.36 12.76 -10.35
N PRO A 15 3.86 14.01 -10.51
CA PRO A 15 3.49 14.84 -11.64
C PRO A 15 3.83 14.19 -12.98
N GLU A 16 3.06 14.54 -14.00
CA GLU A 16 3.39 14.26 -15.39
C GLU A 16 4.31 15.36 -15.93
N GLY A 17 5.29 15.01 -16.76
CA GLY A 17 6.20 15.96 -17.39
C GLY A 17 7.60 16.01 -16.79
N PRO A 18 8.30 17.17 -16.81
CA PRO A 18 9.71 17.28 -16.44
C PRO A 18 10.02 16.87 -14.98
N ASN A 19 9.06 17.05 -14.09
CA ASN A 19 9.19 16.77 -12.65
C ASN A 19 8.77 15.34 -12.27
N ILE A 20 8.55 14.46 -13.23
CA ILE A 20 8.18 13.07 -12.97
C ILE A 20 9.24 12.38 -12.09
N GLY A 21 8.79 11.74 -11.01
CA GLY A 21 9.67 11.06 -10.06
C GLY A 21 10.46 11.97 -9.12
N LEU A 22 10.48 13.28 -9.36
CA LEU A 22 11.17 14.26 -8.51
C LEU A 22 10.27 14.80 -7.40
N ILE A 23 8.97 14.97 -7.67
CA ILE A 23 7.97 15.36 -6.69
C ILE A 23 7.16 14.10 -6.35
N ASN A 24 7.21 13.69 -5.09
CA ASN A 24 6.59 12.45 -4.62
C ASN A 24 5.60 12.73 -3.50
N SER A 25 4.68 11.77 -3.27
CA SER A 25 3.70 11.82 -2.19
C SER A 25 3.96 10.71 -1.18
N LEU A 26 3.71 11.00 0.09
CA LEU A 26 3.79 9.99 1.15
C LEU A 26 2.72 8.93 0.98
N SER A 27 3.05 7.71 1.35
CA SER A 27 2.07 6.61 1.45
C SER A 27 1.07 6.89 2.57
N THR A 28 -0.12 6.26 2.48
CA THR A 28 -1.28 6.56 3.32
C THR A 28 -0.98 6.47 4.82
N TYR A 29 -0.20 5.49 5.26
CA TYR A 29 0.10 5.27 6.68
C TYR A 29 1.52 5.66 7.07
N ALA A 30 2.30 6.22 6.17
CA ALA A 30 3.65 6.66 6.45
C ALA A 30 3.66 7.85 7.43
N LYS A 31 4.62 7.85 8.33
CA LYS A 31 4.86 8.93 9.29
C LYS A 31 6.30 9.38 9.22
N ILE A 32 6.55 10.61 9.62
CA ILE A 32 7.90 11.15 9.78
C ILE A 32 8.24 11.13 11.26
N ASN A 33 9.37 10.52 11.61
CA ASN A 33 9.82 10.47 12.99
C ASN A 33 10.50 11.79 13.41
N LYS A 34 10.88 11.90 14.70
CA LYS A 34 11.53 13.09 15.25
C LYS A 34 12.90 13.43 14.62
N TYR A 35 13.51 12.50 13.90
CA TYR A 35 14.78 12.67 13.20
C TYR A 35 14.61 13.02 11.71
N GLY A 36 13.37 13.08 11.21
CA GLY A 36 13.06 13.35 9.82
C GLY A 36 13.04 12.13 8.90
N PHE A 37 13.14 10.91 9.42
CA PHE A 37 13.02 9.68 8.63
C PHE A 37 11.56 9.25 8.48
N ILE A 38 11.22 8.72 7.31
CA ILE A 38 9.88 8.19 7.02
C ILE A 38 9.80 6.77 7.57
N GLU A 39 8.77 6.51 8.36
CA GLU A 39 8.49 5.21 8.97
C GLU A 39 7.18 4.64 8.41
N SER A 40 7.13 3.32 8.30
CA SER A 40 5.96 2.56 7.86
C SER A 40 5.44 1.66 8.99
N PRO A 41 4.11 1.48 9.14
CA PRO A 41 3.55 0.64 10.17
C PRO A 41 3.57 -0.84 9.79
N TYR A 42 3.84 -1.69 10.77
CA TYR A 42 3.77 -3.14 10.66
C TYR A 42 3.18 -3.75 11.92
N LYS A 43 2.49 -4.87 11.79
CA LYS A 43 2.04 -5.67 12.93
C LYS A 43 3.09 -6.71 13.27
N ARG A 44 3.37 -6.88 14.55
CA ARG A 44 4.32 -7.89 15.01
C ARG A 44 3.74 -9.29 14.91
N VAL A 45 4.57 -10.24 14.50
CA VAL A 45 4.23 -11.67 14.46
C VAL A 45 5.14 -12.40 15.44
N LYS A 46 4.58 -13.33 16.20
CA LYS A 46 5.32 -14.25 17.08
C LYS A 46 4.83 -15.68 16.86
N GLU A 47 5.75 -16.58 16.53
CA GLU A 47 5.46 -18.01 16.34
C GLU A 47 4.26 -18.27 15.39
N GLY A 48 4.15 -17.47 14.32
CA GLY A 48 3.07 -17.57 13.36
C GLY A 48 1.74 -16.93 13.79
N PHE A 49 1.69 -16.22 14.94
CA PHE A 49 0.53 -15.47 15.40
C PHE A 49 0.73 -13.96 15.23
N VAL A 50 -0.21 -13.33 14.55
CA VAL A 50 -0.23 -11.88 14.35
C VAL A 50 -0.76 -11.21 15.61
N GLN A 51 -0.01 -10.26 16.15
CA GLN A 51 -0.40 -9.45 17.29
C GLN A 51 -1.07 -8.15 16.84
N ASP A 52 -1.96 -7.61 17.64
CA ASP A 52 -2.60 -6.31 17.33
C ASP A 52 -1.68 -5.10 17.54
N LYS A 53 -0.49 -5.32 18.07
CA LYS A 53 0.48 -4.26 18.28
C LYS A 53 1.06 -3.80 16.96
N VAL A 54 0.85 -2.52 16.63
CA VAL A 54 1.44 -1.85 15.47
C VAL A 54 2.73 -1.14 15.88
N GLU A 55 3.80 -1.42 15.17
CA GLU A 55 5.10 -0.77 15.35
C GLU A 55 5.50 -0.06 14.05
N TYR A 56 6.11 1.12 14.20
CA TYR A 56 6.62 1.88 13.05
C TYR A 56 8.10 1.61 12.89
N LEU A 57 8.49 1.19 11.70
CA LEU A 57 9.88 0.88 11.37
C LEU A 57 10.41 1.82 10.30
N SER A 58 11.66 2.28 10.49
CA SER A 58 12.41 2.96 9.45
C SER A 58 12.93 1.96 8.39
N ALA A 59 13.36 2.46 7.23
CA ALA A 59 13.89 1.60 6.18
C ALA A 59 15.11 0.78 6.62
N MET A 60 15.94 1.35 7.49
CA MET A 60 17.14 0.67 8.00
C MET A 60 16.79 -0.46 8.99
N GLU A 61 15.77 -0.26 9.81
CA GLU A 61 15.29 -1.28 10.74
C GLU A 61 14.57 -2.42 10.02
N GLU A 62 13.78 -2.07 9.01
CA GLU A 62 13.02 -3.01 8.19
C GLU A 62 13.91 -4.08 7.52
N THR A 63 15.12 -3.71 7.08
CA THR A 63 16.03 -4.67 6.42
C THR A 63 16.47 -5.84 7.30
N LYS A 64 16.37 -5.69 8.62
CA LYS A 64 16.76 -6.73 9.59
C LYS A 64 15.71 -7.80 9.80
N PHE A 65 14.46 -7.54 9.40
CA PHE A 65 13.32 -8.38 9.71
C PHE A 65 12.72 -9.03 8.46
N THR A 66 12.09 -10.19 8.67
CA THR A 66 11.28 -10.86 7.65
C THR A 66 9.85 -10.36 7.75
N ILE A 67 9.36 -9.72 6.69
CA ILE A 67 8.05 -9.06 6.67
C ILE A 67 7.14 -9.75 5.66
N ALA A 68 6.00 -10.27 6.12
CA ALA A 68 4.98 -10.86 5.26
C ALA A 68 4.11 -9.78 4.61
N GLN A 69 3.54 -10.11 3.46
CA GLN A 69 2.60 -9.24 2.76
C GLN A 69 1.21 -9.26 3.42
N ALA A 70 0.45 -8.18 3.24
CA ALA A 70 -0.88 -8.01 3.83
C ALA A 70 -1.95 -8.99 3.30
N ASN A 71 -1.73 -9.61 2.14
CA ASN A 71 -2.62 -10.61 1.55
C ASN A 71 -2.48 -12.01 2.14
N THR A 72 -1.58 -12.21 3.08
CA THR A 72 -1.40 -13.48 3.79
C THR A 72 -2.69 -13.91 4.50
N LYS A 73 -3.08 -15.17 4.36
CA LYS A 73 -4.29 -15.71 4.98
C LYS A 73 -4.08 -15.92 6.47
N ILE A 74 -4.93 -15.28 7.26
CA ILE A 74 -4.92 -15.33 8.72
C ILE A 74 -6.25 -15.89 9.20
N ASP A 75 -6.21 -16.83 10.16
CA ASP A 75 -7.40 -17.35 10.82
C ASP A 75 -7.98 -16.33 11.82
N LYS A 76 -9.22 -16.57 12.28
CA LYS A 76 -9.92 -15.74 13.29
C LYS A 76 -9.13 -15.54 14.58
N ASN A 77 -8.24 -16.48 14.89
CA ASN A 77 -7.38 -16.45 16.08
C ASN A 77 -6.05 -15.71 15.86
N GLY A 78 -5.85 -15.12 14.67
CA GLY A 78 -4.60 -14.43 14.33
C GLY A 78 -3.47 -15.35 13.84
N LYS A 79 -3.72 -16.65 13.66
CA LYS A 79 -2.72 -17.60 13.17
C LYS A 79 -2.61 -17.55 11.65
N ILE A 80 -1.38 -17.55 11.14
CA ILE A 80 -1.10 -17.68 9.71
C ILE A 80 -1.37 -19.12 9.29
N VAL A 81 -2.21 -19.32 8.26
CA VAL A 81 -2.69 -20.64 7.81
C VAL A 81 -1.81 -21.22 6.70
N GLU A 82 -1.12 -20.38 5.95
CA GLU A 82 -0.30 -20.79 4.80
C GLU A 82 0.99 -21.47 5.28
N GLU A 83 1.40 -22.56 4.63
CA GLU A 83 2.66 -23.26 4.93
C GLU A 83 3.89 -22.43 4.50
N LEU A 84 3.77 -21.72 3.36
CA LEU A 84 4.79 -20.84 2.82
C LEU A 84 4.16 -19.49 2.49
N VAL A 85 4.71 -18.45 3.08
CA VAL A 85 4.23 -17.07 2.96
C VAL A 85 5.20 -16.26 2.13
N SER A 86 4.66 -15.45 1.21
CA SER A 86 5.45 -14.48 0.46
C SER A 86 5.89 -13.34 1.38
N CYS A 87 7.19 -13.25 1.57
CA CYS A 87 7.84 -12.30 2.46
C CYS A 87 8.90 -11.50 1.73
N ARG A 88 9.31 -10.40 2.34
CA ARG A 88 10.52 -9.67 1.94
C ARG A 88 11.48 -9.58 3.13
N GLN A 89 12.75 -9.74 2.82
CA GLN A 89 13.85 -9.60 3.76
C GLN A 89 15.04 -8.99 3.03
N ASN A 90 15.65 -7.99 3.63
CA ASN A 90 16.83 -7.32 3.07
C ASN A 90 16.67 -6.98 1.58
N LEU A 91 15.53 -6.35 1.22
CA LEU A 91 15.17 -5.90 -0.14
C LEU A 91 14.92 -7.04 -1.16
N ASN A 92 14.94 -8.30 -0.75
CA ASN A 92 14.65 -9.45 -1.58
C ASN A 92 13.29 -10.07 -1.23
N PHE A 93 12.63 -10.63 -2.24
CA PHE A 93 11.43 -11.44 -2.03
C PHE A 93 11.79 -12.90 -1.84
N LEU A 94 11.19 -13.53 -0.85
CA LEU A 94 11.39 -14.94 -0.52
C LEU A 94 10.10 -15.58 -0.01
N LEU A 95 10.08 -16.90 -0.01
CA LEU A 95 9.04 -17.68 0.65
C LEU A 95 9.58 -18.14 2.01
N ALA A 96 8.86 -17.83 3.07
CA ALA A 96 9.25 -18.16 4.44
C ALA A 96 8.16 -18.95 5.17
N LYS A 97 8.56 -19.74 6.16
CA LYS A 97 7.61 -20.40 7.05
C LYS A 97 7.02 -19.40 8.05
N PRO A 98 5.77 -19.58 8.50
CA PRO A 98 5.11 -18.66 9.45
C PRO A 98 5.92 -18.41 10.74
N GLU A 99 6.68 -19.39 11.20
CA GLU A 99 7.48 -19.31 12.41
C GLU A 99 8.67 -18.34 12.30
N THR A 100 9.16 -18.08 11.07
CA THR A 100 10.30 -17.21 10.82
C THR A 100 9.92 -15.78 10.48
N ILE A 101 8.63 -15.46 10.48
CA ILE A 101 8.10 -14.13 10.15
C ILE A 101 8.11 -13.25 11.39
N ASP A 102 8.72 -12.08 11.30
CA ASP A 102 8.79 -11.11 12.39
C ASP A 102 7.64 -10.10 12.36
N TYR A 103 7.26 -9.66 11.18
CA TYR A 103 6.24 -8.64 10.96
C TYR A 103 5.35 -8.97 9.77
N ILE A 104 4.18 -8.36 9.75
CA ILE A 104 3.24 -8.40 8.62
C ILE A 104 2.75 -6.98 8.30
N ASP A 105 2.51 -6.72 7.04
CA ASP A 105 1.92 -5.45 6.59
C ASP A 105 0.54 -5.24 7.21
N VAL A 106 0.22 -4.02 7.58
CA VAL A 106 -1.07 -3.67 8.20
C VAL A 106 -2.21 -3.75 7.19
N SER A 107 -1.99 -3.26 5.97
CA SER A 107 -2.98 -3.21 4.90
C SER A 107 -2.31 -3.08 3.53
N PRO A 108 -2.91 -3.60 2.45
CA PRO A 108 -2.43 -3.35 1.09
C PRO A 108 -2.39 -1.87 0.72
N LYS A 109 -3.25 -1.04 1.32
CA LYS A 109 -3.32 0.42 1.08
C LYS A 109 -2.09 1.17 1.56
N GLN A 110 -1.26 0.58 2.41
CA GLN A 110 -0.04 1.23 2.87
C GLN A 110 1.02 1.47 1.79
N LEU A 111 0.89 0.82 0.63
CA LEU A 111 1.80 0.99 -0.51
C LEU A 111 1.61 2.30 -1.26
N VAL A 112 0.41 2.83 -1.29
CA VAL A 112 -0.01 3.93 -2.14
C VAL A 112 -0.41 5.15 -1.33
N SER A 113 -0.42 6.32 -1.97
CA SER A 113 -0.90 7.57 -1.38
C SER A 113 -2.42 7.56 -1.21
N VAL A 114 -2.95 8.56 -0.52
CA VAL A 114 -4.40 8.74 -0.35
C VAL A 114 -5.11 8.87 -1.71
N ALA A 115 -4.59 9.68 -2.63
CA ALA A 115 -5.20 9.86 -3.94
C ALA A 115 -5.25 8.53 -4.73
N ALA A 116 -4.14 7.80 -4.79
CA ALA A 116 -4.09 6.51 -5.46
C ALA A 116 -4.99 5.46 -4.79
N SER A 117 -5.12 5.48 -3.48
CA SER A 117 -5.98 4.54 -2.72
C SER A 117 -7.48 4.75 -2.97
N LEU A 118 -7.88 5.91 -3.49
CA LEU A 118 -9.27 6.22 -3.84
C LEU A 118 -9.67 5.72 -5.24
N ILE A 119 -8.71 5.27 -6.05
CA ILE A 119 -8.99 4.70 -7.37
C ILE A 119 -9.61 3.32 -7.19
N PRO A 120 -10.86 3.10 -7.67
CA PRO A 120 -11.48 1.79 -7.58
C PRO A 120 -10.75 0.78 -8.47
N PHE A 121 -10.60 -0.45 -7.98
CA PHE A 121 -9.92 -1.55 -8.68
C PHE A 121 -8.48 -1.23 -9.13
N LEU A 122 -7.78 -0.48 -8.32
CA LEU A 122 -6.40 -0.07 -8.60
C LEU A 122 -5.48 -1.26 -8.88
N GLU A 123 -5.69 -2.39 -8.22
CA GLU A 123 -4.93 -3.63 -8.39
C GLU A 123 -5.04 -4.22 -9.81
N ASN A 124 -6.08 -3.86 -10.55
CA ASN A 124 -6.33 -4.32 -11.92
C ASN A 124 -6.01 -3.26 -12.97
N ASP A 125 -5.54 -2.08 -12.55
CA ASP A 125 -5.28 -0.93 -13.41
C ASP A 125 -3.80 -0.85 -13.80
N ASP A 126 -3.53 -0.28 -14.97
CA ASP A 126 -2.17 0.03 -15.39
C ASP A 126 -1.59 1.20 -14.61
N ALA A 127 -0.33 1.10 -14.22
CA ALA A 127 0.33 2.13 -13.40
C ALA A 127 0.36 3.50 -14.08
N ASN A 128 0.54 3.57 -15.41
CA ASN A 128 0.53 4.83 -16.16
C ASN A 128 -0.85 5.51 -16.11
N ARG A 129 -1.91 4.71 -16.27
CA ARG A 129 -3.30 5.24 -16.20
C ARG A 129 -3.69 5.62 -14.79
N ALA A 130 -3.25 4.89 -13.78
CA ALA A 130 -3.43 5.24 -12.37
C ALA A 130 -2.71 6.55 -12.01
N LEU A 131 -1.51 6.79 -12.53
CA LEU A 131 -0.79 8.05 -12.39
C LEU A 131 -1.61 9.21 -12.98
N MET A 132 -2.12 9.06 -14.19
CA MET A 132 -2.98 10.07 -14.83
C MET A 132 -4.24 10.31 -14.00
N GLY A 133 -4.92 9.26 -13.56
CA GLY A 133 -6.13 9.34 -12.73
C GLY A 133 -5.90 10.06 -11.40
N SER A 134 -4.81 9.78 -10.71
CA SER A 134 -4.46 10.45 -9.45
C SER A 134 -4.21 11.94 -9.63
N ASN A 135 -3.60 12.35 -10.75
CA ASN A 135 -3.40 13.75 -11.10
C ASN A 135 -4.72 14.44 -11.47
N MET A 136 -5.60 13.76 -12.21
CA MET A 136 -6.92 14.30 -12.60
C MET A 136 -7.84 14.52 -11.40
N MET A 137 -7.76 13.71 -10.33
CA MET A 137 -8.53 13.94 -9.10
C MET A 137 -8.28 15.33 -8.49
N ARG A 138 -7.05 15.83 -8.58
CA ARG A 138 -6.69 17.16 -8.08
C ARG A 138 -7.21 18.31 -8.95
N GLN A 139 -7.63 18.02 -10.16
CA GLN A 139 -8.17 18.96 -11.14
C GLN A 139 -9.71 18.90 -11.20
N ALA A 140 -10.35 18.13 -10.33
CA ALA A 140 -11.80 17.99 -10.30
C ALA A 140 -12.47 19.33 -9.99
N VAL A 141 -13.50 19.66 -10.78
CA VAL A 141 -14.33 20.87 -10.60
C VAL A 141 -15.71 20.44 -10.11
N PRO A 142 -16.21 20.97 -8.99
CA PRO A 142 -17.55 20.68 -8.52
C PRO A 142 -18.59 21.27 -9.47
N LEU A 143 -19.63 20.48 -9.78
CA LEU A 143 -20.75 20.93 -10.60
C LEU A 143 -21.71 21.79 -9.76
N LEU A 144 -22.35 22.78 -10.37
CA LEU A 144 -23.41 23.57 -9.73
C LEU A 144 -24.58 22.69 -9.28
N LYS A 145 -24.93 21.72 -10.10
CA LYS A 145 -25.91 20.68 -9.81
C LYS A 145 -25.24 19.32 -9.98
N PRO A 146 -24.98 18.58 -8.90
CA PRO A 146 -24.41 17.24 -9.03
C PRO A 146 -25.34 16.31 -9.82
N GLU A 147 -24.80 15.62 -10.81
CA GLU A 147 -25.53 14.66 -11.62
C GLU A 147 -24.63 13.46 -11.94
N ALA A 148 -25.24 12.33 -12.25
CA ALA A 148 -24.52 11.13 -12.66
C ALA A 148 -23.83 11.34 -14.02
N PRO A 149 -22.63 10.80 -14.23
CA PRO A 149 -21.94 10.90 -15.52
C PRO A 149 -22.70 10.14 -16.59
N LEU A 150 -22.73 10.72 -17.81
CA LEU A 150 -23.34 10.07 -18.98
C LEU A 150 -22.56 8.84 -19.43
N ALA A 151 -21.24 8.88 -19.28
CA ALA A 151 -20.37 7.73 -19.56
C ALA A 151 -20.26 6.85 -18.32
N VAL A 152 -20.62 5.59 -18.45
CA VAL A 152 -20.57 4.61 -17.35
C VAL A 152 -19.15 4.11 -17.17
N SER A 153 -18.60 4.29 -15.96
CA SER A 153 -17.34 3.69 -15.57
C SER A 153 -17.54 2.25 -15.08
N TYR A 154 -16.45 1.52 -14.95
CA TYR A 154 -16.46 0.15 -14.40
C TYR A 154 -17.13 0.05 -13.02
N THR A 155 -17.04 1.08 -12.20
CA THR A 155 -17.69 1.18 -10.90
C THR A 155 -19.22 1.12 -11.00
N HIS A 156 -19.80 1.72 -12.04
CA HIS A 156 -21.24 1.69 -12.30
C HIS A 156 -21.75 0.29 -12.69
N LEU A 157 -20.99 -0.44 -13.50
CA LEU A 157 -21.37 -1.79 -13.91
C LEU A 157 -21.49 -2.72 -12.72
N ARG A 158 -20.61 -2.61 -11.74
CA ARG A 158 -20.62 -3.47 -10.55
C ARG A 158 -21.71 -3.14 -9.54
N ALA A 159 -22.19 -1.90 -9.50
CA ALA A 159 -23.31 -1.51 -8.62
C ALA A 159 -24.63 -2.18 -9.04
N HIS A 160 -24.73 -2.73 -10.24
CA HIS A 160 -25.90 -3.46 -10.72
C HIS A 160 -25.79 -4.99 -10.55
N GLU A 161 -24.62 -5.50 -10.15
CA GLU A 161 -24.38 -6.94 -9.95
C GLU A 161 -24.59 -7.37 -8.49
N THR A 162 -24.79 -6.43 -7.56
CA THR A 162 -25.14 -6.65 -6.16
C THR A 162 -26.57 -6.25 -5.86
#